data_1d04e5833e8ca2f630b705a0ce68101a
#
_entry.id   1d04e5833e8ca2f630b705a0ce68101a
#
_cell.length_a   1.000
_cell.length_b   1.000
_cell.length_c   1.000
_cell.angle_alpha   90.00
_cell.angle_beta   90.00
_cell.angle_gamma   90.00
#
_symmetry.space_group_name_H-M   'P 1'
#
loop_
_entity.id
_entity.type
_entity.pdbx_description
1 polymer ?
#
loop_
_entity_poly.entity_id
_entity_poly.type
_entity_poly.pdbx_seq_one_letter_code
_entity_poly.pdbx_strand_id
1 'polypeptide(L)'
;RNLTLICEDIYKVTELHNKFDIIIIRDVIEHIPNQELFLPFIKRFLSPHGVIFVAFPPWQNPFGGHQQICNNKLLSHLPWFHLLPRPAYKKVLEWGNVNPGGLLEIKDTGISLERFLSIVHKEKYRIAEEVLYFINPNYETKFNLHPRKLWRFLNIPYIRNFYTTCGYYILKNS
;
A
#
# COMPACT_ATOMS: atom_id res chain seq x y z
N ARG A 1 -5.32 -28.24 9.88
CA ARG A 1 -5.11 -26.86 9.37
C ARG A 1 -4.85 -27.00 7.88
N ASN A 2 -5.74 -26.51 7.06
CA ASN A 2 -5.59 -26.56 5.59
C ASN A 2 -4.89 -25.27 5.15
N LEU A 3 -3.55 -25.27 5.14
CA LEU A 3 -2.73 -24.19 4.62
C LEU A 3 -1.97 -24.71 3.40
N THR A 4 -2.13 -24.05 2.26
CA THR A 4 -1.32 -24.28 1.06
C THR A 4 -0.44 -23.06 0.82
N LEU A 5 0.86 -23.28 0.71
CA LEU A 5 1.84 -22.27 0.36
C LEU A 5 2.22 -22.43 -1.11
N ILE A 6 2.10 -21.35 -1.88
CA ILE A 6 2.48 -21.31 -3.29
C ILE A 6 3.60 -20.25 -3.41
N CYS A 7 4.80 -20.69 -3.80
CA CYS A 7 5.94 -19.82 -4.04
C CYS A 7 6.14 -19.68 -5.54
N GLU A 8 5.37 -18.79 -6.16
CA GLU A 8 5.37 -18.62 -7.61
C GLU A 8 5.00 -17.18 -7.98
N ASP A 9 5.37 -16.73 -9.18
CA ASP A 9 4.88 -15.49 -9.74
C ASP A 9 3.36 -15.57 -9.92
N ILE A 10 2.64 -14.66 -9.25
CA ILE A 10 1.18 -14.63 -9.25
C ILE A 10 0.59 -14.63 -10.68
N TYR A 11 1.28 -14.02 -11.65
CA TYR A 11 0.83 -13.93 -13.03
C TYR A 11 0.90 -15.28 -13.77
N LYS A 12 1.64 -16.26 -13.24
CA LYS A 12 1.74 -17.64 -13.78
C LYS A 12 0.70 -18.58 -13.19
N VAL A 13 0.07 -18.17 -12.07
CA VAL A 13 -0.96 -18.99 -11.42
C VAL A 13 -2.26 -18.90 -12.22
N THR A 14 -2.67 -20.00 -12.85
CA THR A 14 -3.89 -20.06 -13.68
C THR A 14 -4.99 -20.93 -13.11
N GLU A 15 -4.66 -21.83 -12.19
CA GLU A 15 -5.56 -22.88 -11.71
C GLU A 15 -6.54 -22.42 -10.62
N LEU A 16 -6.37 -21.21 -10.10
CA LEU A 16 -7.12 -20.69 -8.95
C LEU A 16 -8.21 -19.68 -9.33
N HIS A 17 -8.61 -19.63 -10.59
CA HIS A 17 -9.66 -18.71 -11.04
C HIS A 17 -10.99 -18.99 -10.34
N ASN A 18 -11.69 -17.91 -9.92
CA ASN A 18 -12.99 -17.94 -9.25
C ASN A 18 -13.05 -18.81 -7.99
N LYS A 19 -11.93 -18.98 -7.28
CA LYS A 19 -11.83 -19.90 -6.14
C LYS A 19 -11.91 -19.25 -4.77
N PHE A 20 -11.68 -17.94 -4.68
CA PHE A 20 -11.55 -17.28 -3.39
C PHE A 20 -12.74 -16.40 -3.07
N ASP A 21 -13.38 -16.63 -1.93
CA ASP A 21 -14.41 -15.75 -1.39
C ASP A 21 -13.80 -14.51 -0.73
N ILE A 22 -12.56 -14.61 -0.25
CA ILE A 22 -11.82 -13.49 0.33
C ILE A 22 -10.40 -13.52 -0.20
N ILE A 23 -9.96 -12.38 -0.75
CA ILE A 23 -8.56 -12.11 -1.10
C ILE A 23 -8.06 -11.00 -0.19
N ILE A 24 -6.91 -11.20 0.45
CA ILE A 24 -6.31 -10.20 1.35
C ILE A 24 -5.00 -9.71 0.75
N ILE A 25 -4.93 -8.40 0.48
CA ILE A 25 -3.76 -7.68 -0.03
C ILE A 25 -3.42 -6.59 0.99
N ARG A 26 -2.52 -6.91 1.90
CA ARG A 26 -2.15 -6.01 2.98
C ARG A 26 -0.66 -5.74 2.98
N ASP A 27 -0.27 -4.46 2.93
CA ASP A 27 1.12 -4.01 2.85
C ASP A 27 1.88 -4.71 1.69
N VAL A 28 1.21 -4.81 0.51
CA VAL A 28 1.71 -5.51 -0.70
C VAL A 28 1.63 -4.61 -1.93
N ILE A 29 0.49 -3.95 -2.16
CA ILE A 29 0.23 -3.24 -3.41
C ILE A 29 1.24 -2.12 -3.70
N GLU A 30 1.78 -1.49 -2.66
CA GLU A 30 2.81 -0.46 -2.74
C GLU A 30 4.17 -0.98 -3.20
N HIS A 31 4.36 -2.29 -3.25
CA HIS A 31 5.57 -2.96 -3.72
C HIS A 31 5.40 -3.58 -5.11
N ILE A 32 4.18 -3.59 -5.64
CA ILE A 32 3.89 -4.21 -6.94
C ILE A 32 4.14 -3.19 -8.06
N PRO A 33 5.02 -3.47 -9.03
CA PRO A 33 5.11 -2.66 -10.23
C PRO A 33 3.83 -2.84 -11.08
N ASN A 34 3.43 -1.76 -11.79
CA ASN A 34 2.26 -1.79 -12.67
C ASN A 34 0.95 -2.23 -11.97
N GLN A 35 0.59 -1.54 -10.89
CA GLN A 35 -0.64 -1.83 -10.14
C GLN A 35 -1.89 -1.85 -11.02
N GLU A 36 -1.87 -1.12 -12.14
CA GLU A 36 -2.90 -1.10 -13.18
C GLU A 36 -3.13 -2.45 -13.87
N LEU A 37 -2.12 -3.33 -13.85
CA LEU A 37 -2.23 -4.70 -14.35
C LEU A 37 -2.56 -5.68 -13.20
N PHE A 38 -2.06 -5.40 -12.01
CA PHE A 38 -2.18 -6.29 -10.87
C PHE A 38 -3.63 -6.42 -10.37
N LEU A 39 -4.33 -5.29 -10.15
CA LEU A 39 -5.70 -5.32 -9.63
C LEU A 39 -6.68 -6.03 -10.56
N PRO A 40 -6.71 -5.78 -11.90
CA PRO A 40 -7.53 -6.58 -12.81
C PRO A 40 -7.16 -8.05 -12.83
N PHE A 41 -5.86 -8.36 -12.70
CA PHE A 41 -5.41 -9.75 -12.67
C PHE A 41 -5.94 -10.49 -11.43
N ILE A 42 -5.83 -9.89 -10.26
CA ILE A 42 -6.32 -10.48 -8.99
C ILE A 42 -7.83 -10.72 -9.01
N LYS A 43 -8.58 -9.88 -9.73
CA LYS A 43 -10.02 -10.03 -9.91
C LYS A 43 -10.42 -11.43 -10.44
N ARG A 44 -9.57 -12.04 -11.25
CA ARG A 44 -9.80 -13.35 -11.87
C ARG A 44 -9.86 -14.48 -10.85
N PHE A 45 -9.24 -14.33 -9.69
CA PHE A 45 -9.25 -15.33 -8.62
C PHE A 45 -10.47 -15.23 -7.71
N LEU A 46 -11.18 -14.11 -7.75
CA LEU A 46 -12.30 -13.83 -6.87
C LEU A 46 -13.54 -14.62 -7.33
N SER A 47 -14.22 -15.28 -6.39
CA SER A 47 -15.53 -15.88 -6.65
C SER A 47 -16.59 -14.81 -6.96
N PRO A 48 -17.73 -15.15 -7.58
CA PRO A 48 -18.74 -14.16 -7.97
C PRO A 48 -19.25 -13.27 -6.84
N HIS A 49 -19.28 -13.76 -5.61
CA HIS A 49 -19.69 -13.02 -4.41
C HIS A 49 -18.54 -12.65 -3.49
N GLY A 50 -17.32 -12.92 -3.93
CA GLY A 50 -16.11 -12.69 -3.15
C GLY A 50 -15.79 -11.21 -2.94
N VAL A 51 -14.88 -10.95 -1.99
CA VAL A 51 -14.40 -9.63 -1.65
C VAL A 51 -12.87 -9.58 -1.65
N ILE A 52 -12.31 -8.44 -2.01
CA ILE A 52 -10.89 -8.16 -1.85
C ILE A 52 -10.73 -7.15 -0.72
N PHE A 53 -10.01 -7.52 0.32
CA PHE A 53 -9.53 -6.58 1.32
C PHE A 53 -8.18 -6.05 0.89
N VAL A 54 -8.08 -4.73 0.70
CA VAL A 54 -6.83 -4.04 0.37
C VAL A 54 -6.48 -3.08 1.50
N ALA A 55 -5.25 -3.15 2.00
CA ALA A 55 -4.74 -2.21 2.99
C ALA A 55 -3.31 -1.83 2.65
N PHE A 56 -3.03 -0.51 2.59
CA PHE A 56 -1.70 -0.01 2.24
C PHE A 56 -1.47 1.40 2.77
N PRO A 57 -0.21 1.77 3.06
CA PRO A 57 0.19 3.14 3.36
C PRO A 57 0.31 3.94 2.05
N PRO A 58 -0.33 5.11 1.93
CA PRO A 58 -0.09 5.99 0.77
C PRO A 58 1.37 6.45 0.73
N TRP A 59 1.93 6.55 -0.49
CA TRP A 59 3.32 6.97 -0.71
C TRP A 59 3.67 8.30 -0.01
N GLN A 60 2.73 9.25 0.05
CA GLN A 60 2.97 10.59 0.59
C GLN A 60 2.88 10.67 2.12
N ASN A 61 2.55 9.58 2.83
CA ASN A 61 2.56 9.63 4.29
C ASN A 61 3.97 9.88 4.84
N PRO A 62 4.15 10.36 6.09
CA PRO A 62 5.45 10.76 6.62
C PRO A 62 6.56 9.73 6.45
N PHE A 63 6.22 8.45 6.45
CA PHE A 63 7.14 7.32 6.36
C PHE A 63 6.81 6.36 5.21
N GLY A 64 6.10 6.83 4.18
CA GLY A 64 5.70 6.03 3.01
C GLY A 64 6.85 5.45 2.21
N GLY A 65 8.04 6.06 2.30
CA GLY A 65 9.26 5.56 1.67
C GLY A 65 9.96 4.45 2.46
N HIS A 66 9.35 3.90 3.51
CA HIS A 66 9.91 2.83 4.37
C HIS A 66 11.27 3.18 4.98
N GLN A 67 11.58 4.47 5.13
CA GLN A 67 12.86 4.94 5.65
C GLN A 67 13.19 4.47 7.07
N GLN A 68 12.21 3.94 7.80
CA GLN A 68 12.42 3.34 9.13
C GLN A 68 13.39 2.15 9.10
N ILE A 69 13.59 1.52 7.93
CA ILE A 69 14.56 0.43 7.77
C ILE A 69 16.00 0.92 7.60
N CYS A 70 16.22 2.24 7.46
CA CYS A 70 17.56 2.80 7.37
C CYS A 70 18.37 2.57 8.65
N ASN A 71 19.59 2.09 8.50
CA ASN A 71 20.54 1.97 9.63
C ASN A 71 20.96 3.34 10.19
N ASN A 72 20.81 4.40 9.42
CA ASN A 72 21.09 5.78 9.86
C ASN A 72 19.93 6.30 10.71
N LYS A 73 20.20 6.56 12.00
CA LYS A 73 19.19 7.03 12.96
C LYS A 73 18.51 8.34 12.56
N LEU A 74 19.24 9.28 11.95
CA LEU A 74 18.66 10.54 11.49
C LEU A 74 17.66 10.28 10.35
N LEU A 75 18.10 9.56 9.31
CA LEU A 75 17.26 9.29 8.15
C LEU A 75 16.06 8.40 8.48
N SER A 76 16.22 7.44 9.41
CA SER A 76 15.10 6.56 9.81
C SER A 76 13.95 7.30 10.50
N HIS A 77 14.22 8.47 11.08
CA HIS A 77 13.22 9.30 11.76
C HIS A 77 12.83 10.57 11.00
N LEU A 78 13.50 10.87 9.87
CA LEU A 78 13.22 12.07 9.07
C LEU A 78 11.98 11.83 8.19
N PRO A 79 10.84 12.50 8.44
CA PRO A 79 9.64 12.32 7.64
C PRO A 79 9.80 12.96 6.25
N TRP A 80 9.07 12.43 5.27
CA TRP A 80 8.88 12.98 3.91
C TRP A 80 10.13 13.15 3.04
N PHE A 81 11.35 12.87 3.48
CA PHE A 81 12.52 13.06 2.62
C PHE A 81 12.53 12.12 1.40
N HIS A 82 11.79 11.01 1.47
CA HIS A 82 11.55 10.12 0.33
C HIS A 82 10.77 10.79 -0.82
N LEU A 83 10.08 11.90 -0.56
CA LEU A 83 9.37 12.67 -1.59
C LEU A 83 10.31 13.52 -2.46
N LEU A 84 11.57 13.70 -2.08
CA LEU A 84 12.57 14.37 -2.89
C LEU A 84 12.63 13.75 -4.30
N PRO A 85 12.96 14.51 -5.35
CA PRO A 85 13.26 13.94 -6.67
C PRO A 85 14.28 12.80 -6.58
N ARG A 86 14.11 11.78 -7.42
CA ARG A 86 14.90 10.53 -7.35
C ARG A 86 16.43 10.76 -7.21
N PRO A 87 17.07 11.67 -7.99
CA PRO A 87 18.51 11.92 -7.83
C PRO A 87 18.89 12.53 -6.47
N ALA A 88 18.05 13.45 -5.95
CA ALA A 88 18.28 14.07 -4.65
C ALA A 88 18.06 13.07 -3.51
N TYR A 89 17.02 12.26 -3.59
CA TYR A 89 16.73 11.19 -2.65
C TYR A 89 17.89 10.19 -2.56
N LYS A 90 18.41 9.74 -3.74
CA LYS A 90 19.57 8.86 -3.81
C LYS A 90 20.80 9.47 -3.12
N LYS A 91 21.11 10.75 -3.39
CA LYS A 91 22.26 11.44 -2.77
C LYS A 91 22.12 11.55 -1.24
N VAL A 92 20.90 11.79 -0.74
CA VAL A 92 20.65 11.85 0.72
C VAL A 92 20.88 10.49 1.36
N LEU A 93 20.44 9.41 0.73
CA LEU A 93 20.67 8.04 1.22
C LEU A 93 22.17 7.70 1.23
N GLU A 94 22.88 7.98 0.14
CA GLU A 94 24.32 7.76 0.02
C GLU A 94 25.11 8.59 1.05
N TRP A 95 24.72 9.86 1.27
CA TRP A 95 25.31 10.69 2.32
C TRP A 95 25.11 10.08 3.71
N GLY A 96 23.97 9.48 3.96
CA GLY A 96 23.66 8.78 5.20
C GLY A 96 24.27 7.38 5.32
N ASN A 97 25.12 6.94 4.38
CA ASN A 97 25.68 5.58 4.27
C ASN A 97 24.58 4.47 4.21
N VAL A 98 23.45 4.77 3.57
CA VAL A 98 22.35 3.84 3.35
C VAL A 98 22.41 3.34 1.91
N ASN A 99 22.34 2.02 1.71
CA ASN A 99 22.21 1.45 0.36
C ASN A 99 20.87 1.88 -0.26
N PRO A 100 20.88 2.63 -1.37
CA PRO A 100 19.66 3.20 -1.93
C PRO A 100 18.76 2.19 -2.68
N GLY A 101 19.29 1.01 -3.08
CA GLY A 101 18.64 0.09 -4.01
C GLY A 101 17.17 -0.20 -3.66
N GLY A 102 16.90 -0.88 -2.55
CA GLY A 102 15.54 -1.26 -2.17
C GLY A 102 14.61 -0.07 -1.89
N LEU A 103 15.15 1.04 -1.34
CA LEU A 103 14.35 2.25 -1.09
C LEU A 103 13.98 2.98 -2.39
N LEU A 104 14.82 2.91 -3.42
CA LEU A 104 14.51 3.44 -4.74
C LEU A 104 13.47 2.57 -5.46
N GLU A 105 13.50 1.25 -5.30
CA GLU A 105 12.46 0.35 -5.81
C GLU A 105 11.10 0.67 -5.20
N ILE A 106 11.03 0.83 -3.86
CA ILE A 106 9.82 1.26 -3.16
C ILE A 106 9.33 2.62 -3.67
N LYS A 107 10.25 3.55 -3.96
CA LYS A 107 9.90 4.84 -4.55
C LYS A 107 9.27 4.69 -5.94
N ASP A 108 9.76 3.78 -6.73
CA ASP A 108 9.28 3.56 -8.11
C ASP A 108 7.90 2.87 -8.14
N THR A 109 7.55 2.12 -7.09
CA THR A 109 6.25 1.42 -6.95
C THR A 109 5.24 2.14 -6.06
N GLY A 110 5.65 3.18 -5.34
CA GLY A 110 4.80 3.92 -4.41
C GLY A 110 3.44 4.34 -5.02
N ILE A 111 2.36 4.12 -4.27
CA ILE A 111 0.99 4.38 -4.72
C ILE A 111 0.29 5.41 -3.84
N SER A 112 -0.44 6.35 -4.43
CA SER A 112 -1.32 7.28 -3.72
C SER A 112 -2.74 6.72 -3.62
N LEU A 113 -3.55 7.25 -2.72
CA LEU A 113 -4.98 6.91 -2.63
C LEU A 113 -5.71 7.22 -3.94
N GLU A 114 -5.40 8.35 -4.56
CA GLU A 114 -6.04 8.77 -5.82
C GLU A 114 -5.70 7.84 -6.98
N ARG A 115 -4.42 7.42 -7.09
CA ARG A 115 -4.01 6.44 -8.10
C ARG A 115 -4.72 5.11 -7.88
N PHE A 116 -4.75 4.61 -6.65
CA PHE A 116 -5.47 3.39 -6.30
C PHE A 116 -6.96 3.49 -6.66
N LEU A 117 -7.64 4.56 -6.24
CA LEU A 117 -9.05 4.77 -6.53
C LEU A 117 -9.33 4.88 -8.04
N SER A 118 -8.42 5.53 -8.79
CA SER A 118 -8.52 5.60 -10.25
C SER A 118 -8.51 4.20 -10.89
N ILE A 119 -7.63 3.30 -10.44
CA ILE A 119 -7.58 1.92 -10.91
C ILE A 119 -8.86 1.18 -10.54
N VAL A 120 -9.29 1.29 -9.28
CA VAL A 120 -10.52 0.66 -8.77
C VAL A 120 -11.75 1.05 -9.62
N HIS A 121 -11.88 2.34 -9.93
CA HIS A 121 -12.98 2.84 -10.77
C HIS A 121 -12.88 2.38 -12.22
N LYS A 122 -11.69 2.45 -12.82
CA LYS A 122 -11.44 2.00 -14.19
C LYS A 122 -11.80 0.53 -14.37
N GLU A 123 -11.43 -0.30 -13.39
CA GLU A 123 -11.69 -1.74 -13.39
C GLU A 123 -13.09 -2.12 -12.91
N LYS A 124 -13.95 -1.12 -12.69
CA LYS A 124 -15.35 -1.30 -12.29
C LYS A 124 -15.50 -2.14 -11.00
N TYR A 125 -14.60 -1.97 -10.05
CA TYR A 125 -14.82 -2.48 -8.72
C TYR A 125 -15.83 -1.59 -7.97
N ARG A 126 -16.69 -2.20 -7.18
CA ARG A 126 -17.51 -1.50 -6.19
C ARG A 126 -16.77 -1.43 -4.87
N ILE A 127 -16.53 -0.24 -4.35
CA ILE A 127 -16.02 -0.04 -2.99
C ILE A 127 -17.18 -0.27 -2.03
N ALA A 128 -17.13 -1.35 -1.26
CA ALA A 128 -18.14 -1.65 -0.24
C ALA A 128 -17.84 -0.92 1.07
N GLU A 129 -16.56 -0.76 1.41
CA GLU A 129 -16.08 -0.05 2.60
C GLU A 129 -14.79 0.68 2.28
N GLU A 130 -14.62 1.89 2.84
CA GLU A 130 -13.40 2.67 2.85
C GLU A 130 -13.16 3.21 4.26
N VAL A 131 -11.99 2.95 4.82
CA VAL A 131 -11.57 3.55 6.09
C VAL A 131 -10.15 4.06 5.96
N LEU A 132 -9.98 5.37 6.13
CA LEU A 132 -8.66 5.99 6.20
C LEU A 132 -8.25 6.17 7.66
N TYR A 133 -7.05 5.73 8.01
CA TYR A 133 -6.52 5.84 9.36
C TYR A 133 -5.43 6.91 9.44
N PHE A 134 -5.60 7.82 10.40
CA PHE A 134 -4.53 8.73 10.85
C PHE A 134 -3.52 7.97 11.73
N ILE A 135 -4.00 7.09 12.64
CA ILE A 135 -3.18 6.15 13.39
C ILE A 135 -3.62 4.75 13.00
N ASN A 136 -2.74 4.04 12.28
CA ASN A 136 -2.99 2.68 11.80
C ASN A 136 -3.26 1.74 12.99
N PRO A 137 -4.25 0.82 12.92
CA PRO A 137 -4.50 -0.20 13.93
C PRO A 137 -3.26 -1.03 14.34
N ASN A 138 -2.32 -1.27 13.43
CA ASN A 138 -1.06 -1.94 13.74
C ASN A 138 -0.18 -1.18 14.75
N TYR A 139 -0.39 0.13 14.89
CA TYR A 139 0.42 0.95 15.78
C TYR A 139 0.03 0.73 17.25
N GLU A 140 -1.13 0.14 17.52
CA GLU A 140 -1.50 -0.27 18.87
C GLU A 140 -0.55 -1.35 19.41
N THR A 141 -0.30 -2.39 18.60
CA THR A 141 0.64 -3.47 18.97
C THR A 141 2.10 -3.05 18.93
N LYS A 142 2.48 -2.15 17.97
CA LYS A 142 3.88 -1.76 17.76
C LYS A 142 4.34 -0.63 18.69
N PHE A 143 3.46 0.31 18.99
CA PHE A 143 3.80 1.59 19.63
C PHE A 143 2.85 1.98 20.77
N ASN A 144 1.89 1.12 21.13
CA ASN A 144 0.85 1.40 22.11
C ASN A 144 0.04 2.67 21.79
N LEU A 145 -0.21 2.92 20.49
CA LEU A 145 -0.98 4.05 20.00
C LEU A 145 -2.37 3.58 19.60
N HIS A 146 -3.42 4.10 20.24
CA HIS A 146 -4.79 3.74 19.90
C HIS A 146 -5.16 4.14 18.47
N PRO A 147 -5.81 3.25 17.68
CA PRO A 147 -6.21 3.53 16.32
C PRO A 147 -7.10 4.76 16.23
N ARG A 148 -6.85 5.60 15.24
CA ARG A 148 -7.67 6.78 14.96
C ARG A 148 -7.94 6.90 13.48
N LYS A 149 -9.21 7.01 13.10
CA LYS A 149 -9.60 7.33 11.73
C LYS A 149 -9.15 8.74 11.37
N LEU A 150 -8.93 8.96 10.07
CA LEU A 150 -8.62 10.28 9.54
C LEU A 150 -9.82 11.23 9.81
N TRP A 151 -9.54 12.44 10.29
CA TRP A 151 -10.58 13.46 10.50
C TRP A 151 -11.19 13.90 9.18
N ARG A 152 -12.50 14.15 9.18
CA ARG A 152 -13.25 14.52 7.97
C ARG A 152 -12.70 15.75 7.25
N PHE A 153 -12.20 16.74 8.00
CA PHE A 153 -11.64 17.96 7.43
C PHE A 153 -10.28 17.75 6.74
N LEU A 154 -9.56 16.68 7.04
CA LEU A 154 -8.33 16.27 6.36
C LEU A 154 -8.58 15.34 5.16
N ASN A 155 -9.81 14.85 4.99
CA ASN A 155 -10.16 13.96 3.89
C ASN A 155 -10.41 14.75 2.59
N ILE A 156 -9.41 15.56 2.21
CA ILE A 156 -9.39 16.32 0.96
C ILE A 156 -8.53 15.55 -0.05
N PRO A 157 -9.01 15.30 -1.28
CA PRO A 157 -8.23 14.60 -2.31
C PRO A 157 -6.80 15.15 -2.44
N TYR A 158 -5.84 14.28 -2.63
CA TYR A 158 -4.40 14.51 -2.65
C TYR A 158 -3.79 14.91 -1.29
N ILE A 159 -4.43 15.81 -0.51
CA ILE A 159 -3.95 16.23 0.81
C ILE A 159 -4.04 15.09 1.82
N ARG A 160 -5.11 14.31 1.79
CA ARG A 160 -5.32 13.17 2.69
C ARG A 160 -4.20 12.14 2.69
N ASN A 161 -3.45 12.01 1.58
CA ASN A 161 -2.32 11.08 1.50
C ASN A 161 -1.21 11.40 2.51
N PHE A 162 -1.02 12.67 2.85
CA PHE A 162 0.02 13.10 3.79
C PHE A 162 -0.31 12.78 5.25
N TYR A 163 -1.60 12.58 5.55
CA TYR A 163 -2.11 12.34 6.90
C TYR A 163 -2.66 10.93 7.10
N THR A 164 -2.77 10.14 6.04
CA THR A 164 -3.23 8.76 6.11
C THR A 164 -2.04 7.83 6.29
N THR A 165 -1.99 7.14 7.43
CA THR A 165 -0.94 6.12 7.67
C THR A 165 -1.31 4.77 7.04
N CYS A 166 -2.60 4.51 6.80
CA CYS A 166 -3.07 3.36 6.05
C CYS A 166 -4.51 3.58 5.56
N GLY A 167 -4.77 3.26 4.30
CA GLY A 167 -6.12 3.15 3.74
C GLY A 167 -6.57 1.69 3.73
N TYR A 168 -7.79 1.42 4.22
CA TYR A 168 -8.43 0.10 4.21
C TYR A 168 -9.62 0.14 3.27
N TYR A 169 -9.70 -0.81 2.37
CA TYR A 169 -10.74 -0.90 1.36
C TYR A 169 -11.29 -2.33 1.27
N ILE A 170 -12.61 -2.44 1.14
CA ILE A 170 -13.27 -3.68 0.74
C ILE A 170 -13.83 -3.49 -0.66
N LEU A 171 -13.30 -4.23 -1.61
CA LEU A 171 -13.70 -4.20 -3.02
C LEU A 171 -14.56 -5.43 -3.35
N LYS A 172 -15.57 -5.22 -4.18
CA LYS A 172 -16.44 -6.28 -4.74
C LYS A 172 -16.46 -6.18 -6.26
N ASN A 173 -16.77 -7.29 -6.91
CA ASN A 173 -17.18 -7.24 -8.30
C ASN A 173 -18.45 -6.39 -8.44
N SER A 174 -18.52 -5.58 -9.50
CA SER A 174 -19.77 -4.85 -9.85
C SER A 174 -20.72 -5.80 -10.56
#